data_a8dd9deb4788addeb4f1182c8b4703c2
#
_entry.id   a8dd9deb4788addeb4f1182c8b4703c2
#
_cell.length_a   1.000
_cell.length_b   1.000
_cell.length_c   1.000
_cell.angle_alpha   90.00
_cell.angle_beta   90.00
_cell.angle_gamma   90.00
#
_symmetry.space_group_name_H-M   'P 1'
#
loop_
_entity.id
_entity.type
_entity.pdbx_description
1 polymer ?
#
loop_
_entity_poly.entity_id
_entity_poly.type
_entity_poly.pdbx_seq_one_letter_code
_entity_poly.pdbx_strand_id
1 'polypeptide(L)'
;MRRKLFLFLLAAALLMVPVFADMGPKPQLTIRVENGPEELYYLDILEEGKPYPYPDNVPGGLKGNYTEEERAALDQDLLKALIAAVPEGWHACAVQGDLTWGKIDSEDGCFFFDYSVPGVYRVLMVTKSGETFLSEPMERQVLQSSVTLDWAAGTVEAPPLWRGYAAQFLATFLPTLALEGLILLLFRLWSKRNALVFLAANLVTQGGLTLWMSVRTVRWGTQDIVMYTSKFPPLVRIQSFLEQFLYAADWISPRLLPAEIVILLAEAILYMWLFRDCSKKRAALYALAANLCSFLLGLYLAEPVWRFVVDTML
;
A
#
# COMPACT_ATOMS: atom_id res chain seq x y z
N MET A 1 3.14 37.56 -13.05
CA MET A 1 2.63 36.88 -11.85
C MET A 1 2.46 35.38 -12.04
N ARG A 2 1.82 34.87 -13.08
CA ARG A 2 1.45 33.44 -13.28
C ARG A 2 2.65 32.49 -13.42
N ARG A 3 3.72 32.90 -14.11
CA ARG A 3 4.95 32.12 -14.27
C ARG A 3 5.69 31.93 -12.93
N LYS A 4 5.63 32.96 -12.08
CA LYS A 4 6.23 32.94 -10.74
C LYS A 4 5.41 32.05 -9.78
N LEU A 5 4.07 32.05 -9.89
CA LEU A 5 3.20 31.18 -9.11
C LEU A 5 3.37 29.71 -9.52
N PHE A 6 3.49 29.42 -10.82
CA PHE A 6 3.77 28.07 -11.31
C PHE A 6 5.13 27.55 -10.84
N LEU A 7 6.18 28.37 -10.95
CA LEU A 7 7.53 28.04 -10.45
C LEU A 7 7.54 27.89 -8.92
N PHE A 8 6.76 28.69 -8.21
CA PHE A 8 6.61 28.57 -6.76
C PHE A 8 5.89 27.28 -6.38
N LEU A 9 4.76 26.93 -7.04
CA LEU A 9 4.04 25.67 -6.81
C LEU A 9 4.87 24.45 -7.19
N LEU A 10 5.61 24.51 -8.29
CA LEU A 10 6.55 23.47 -8.70
C LEU A 10 7.72 23.35 -7.70
N ALA A 11 8.28 24.48 -7.26
CA ALA A 11 9.32 24.48 -6.24
C ALA A 11 8.80 24.04 -4.88
N ALA A 12 7.59 24.43 -4.48
CA ALA A 12 6.94 23.98 -3.27
C ALA A 12 6.64 22.46 -3.33
N ALA A 13 6.16 21.94 -4.45
CA ALA A 13 5.99 20.50 -4.66
C ALA A 13 7.34 19.76 -4.60
N LEU A 14 8.39 20.30 -5.20
CA LEU A 14 9.75 19.74 -5.15
C LEU A 14 10.41 19.87 -3.76
N LEU A 15 10.06 20.88 -2.97
CA LEU A 15 10.56 21.06 -1.60
C LEU A 15 9.82 20.22 -0.55
N MET A 16 8.62 19.71 -0.87
CA MET A 16 7.90 18.77 -0.01
C MET A 16 8.39 17.32 -0.16
N VAL A 17 9.31 17.05 -1.07
CA VAL A 17 9.87 15.71 -1.38
C VAL A 17 10.75 15.08 -0.29
N PRO A 18 11.27 15.76 0.76
CA PRO A 18 12.40 15.19 1.49
C PRO A 18 12.10 14.13 2.55
N VAL A 19 10.89 13.68 2.81
CA VAL A 19 10.71 12.96 4.07
C VAL A 19 10.23 11.50 3.96
N PHE A 20 9.60 11.06 2.88
CA PHE A 20 9.03 9.70 2.88
C PHE A 20 9.27 8.95 1.57
N ALA A 21 10.34 8.19 1.57
CA ALA A 21 10.82 7.39 0.46
C ALA A 21 10.17 6.01 0.35
N ASP A 22 8.87 5.92 0.61
CA ASP A 22 8.17 4.65 0.51
C ASP A 22 7.06 4.76 -0.54
N MET A 23 7.45 4.55 -1.79
CA MET A 23 6.69 4.91 -2.97
C MET A 23 6.00 3.69 -3.58
N GLY A 24 4.69 3.61 -3.44
CA GLY A 24 3.81 2.61 -4.07
C GLY A 24 2.92 1.87 -3.08
N PRO A 25 1.91 1.15 -3.58
CA PRO A 25 1.06 0.33 -2.74
C PRO A 25 1.88 -0.79 -2.11
N LYS A 26 1.80 -0.91 -0.79
CA LYS A 26 2.52 -1.91 -0.01
C LYS A 26 1.70 -3.18 0.13
N PRO A 27 2.35 -4.33 0.32
CA PRO A 27 1.65 -5.53 0.74
C PRO A 27 0.97 -5.25 2.08
N GLN A 28 -0.34 -5.38 2.11
CA GLN A 28 -1.14 -5.10 3.31
C GLN A 28 -2.20 -6.18 3.48
N LEU A 29 -2.48 -6.51 4.72
CA LEU A 29 -3.60 -7.35 5.12
C LEU A 29 -4.36 -6.66 6.26
N THR A 30 -5.62 -6.40 6.03
CA THR A 30 -6.56 -5.93 7.04
C THR A 30 -7.43 -7.09 7.49
N ILE A 31 -7.49 -7.35 8.79
CA ILE A 31 -8.37 -8.36 9.38
C ILE A 31 -9.39 -7.66 10.24
N ARG A 32 -10.67 -7.83 9.91
CA ARG A 32 -11.77 -7.33 10.72
C ARG A 32 -12.36 -8.49 11.50
N VAL A 33 -12.44 -8.35 12.82
CA VAL A 33 -13.10 -9.31 13.71
C VAL A 33 -14.56 -8.89 13.89
N GLU A 34 -15.47 -9.71 13.43
CA GLU A 34 -16.90 -9.56 13.66
C GLU A 34 -17.37 -10.56 14.72
N ASN A 35 -18.42 -10.20 15.47
CA ASN A 35 -18.95 -11.02 16.56
C ASN A 35 -17.85 -11.47 17.53
N GLY A 36 -16.83 -10.59 17.75
CA GLY A 36 -15.69 -10.88 18.59
C GLY A 36 -16.03 -11.15 20.04
N PRO A 37 -15.14 -11.77 20.83
CA PRO A 37 -15.34 -12.01 22.25
C PRO A 37 -15.41 -10.68 23.01
N GLU A 38 -16.19 -10.63 24.08
CA GLU A 38 -16.27 -9.46 24.97
C GLU A 38 -15.01 -9.29 25.84
N GLU A 39 -14.21 -10.35 25.96
CA GLU A 39 -12.96 -10.33 26.70
C GLU A 39 -11.75 -9.92 25.84
N LEU A 40 -10.64 -9.62 26.50
CA LEU A 40 -9.38 -9.31 25.82
C LEU A 40 -8.90 -10.49 24.98
N TYR A 41 -8.48 -10.22 23.76
CA TYR A 41 -7.89 -11.19 22.84
C TYR A 41 -6.72 -10.59 22.08
N TYR A 42 -5.82 -11.44 21.60
CA TYR A 42 -4.75 -11.09 20.70
C TYR A 42 -4.88 -11.86 19.40
N LEU A 43 -4.53 -11.21 18.29
CA LEU A 43 -4.57 -11.77 16.96
C LEU A 43 -3.23 -11.54 16.26
N ASP A 44 -2.69 -12.60 15.63
CA ASP A 44 -1.52 -12.51 14.77
C ASP A 44 -1.75 -13.28 13.48
N ILE A 45 -0.97 -12.98 12.46
CA ILE A 45 -0.88 -13.79 11.24
C ILE A 45 0.33 -14.71 11.33
N LEU A 46 0.17 -15.93 10.81
CA LEU A 46 1.22 -16.93 10.82
C LEU A 46 1.75 -17.15 9.40
N GLU A 47 3.06 -17.34 9.29
CA GLU A 47 3.75 -17.75 8.06
C GLU A 47 4.40 -19.13 8.28
N GLU A 48 4.40 -19.95 7.23
CA GLU A 48 5.07 -21.27 7.25
C GLU A 48 6.60 -21.11 7.27
N GLY A 49 7.25 -21.86 8.13
CA GLY A 49 8.70 -21.85 8.27
C GLY A 49 9.18 -21.22 9.56
N LYS A 50 10.42 -20.75 9.55
CA LYS A 50 11.07 -20.10 10.71
C LYS A 50 11.11 -18.59 10.48
N PRO A 51 10.98 -17.80 11.55
CA PRO A 51 11.14 -16.37 11.47
C PRO A 51 12.50 -16.01 10.86
N TYR A 52 12.51 -14.95 10.06
CA TYR A 52 13.75 -14.47 9.47
C TYR A 52 14.69 -13.95 10.56
N PRO A 53 15.96 -14.44 10.61
CA PRO A 53 16.90 -13.98 11.63
C PRO A 53 17.32 -12.54 11.30
N TYR A 54 16.62 -11.54 11.84
CA TYR A 54 17.05 -10.16 11.74
C TYR A 54 18.35 -9.94 12.54
N PRO A 55 19.30 -9.15 12.00
CA PRO A 55 20.43 -8.66 12.79
C PRO A 55 19.94 -7.89 14.02
N ASP A 56 20.66 -7.96 15.13
CA ASP A 56 20.29 -7.37 16.44
C ASP A 56 19.88 -5.88 16.41
N ASN A 57 20.15 -5.17 15.31
CA ASN A 57 19.91 -3.74 15.15
C ASN A 57 18.66 -3.40 14.33
N VAL A 58 17.95 -4.39 13.81
CA VAL A 58 16.70 -4.16 13.05
C VAL A 58 15.53 -4.38 14.01
N PRO A 59 14.66 -3.37 14.18
CA PRO A 59 13.45 -3.55 14.98
C PRO A 59 12.60 -4.63 14.34
N GLY A 60 12.47 -5.77 14.99
CA GLY A 60 11.62 -6.87 14.59
C GLY A 60 10.60 -7.20 15.66
N GLY A 61 9.45 -7.69 15.26
CA GLY A 61 8.39 -8.11 16.15
C GLY A 61 7.77 -7.00 16.95
N LEU A 62 7.35 -7.32 18.15
CA LEU A 62 6.74 -6.34 19.05
C LEU A 62 7.61 -5.10 19.29
N LYS A 63 8.93 -5.22 19.19
CA LYS A 63 9.86 -4.08 19.38
C LYS A 63 9.74 -3.01 18.29
N GLY A 64 9.37 -3.38 17.08
CA GLY A 64 9.20 -2.44 15.96
C GLY A 64 7.83 -1.76 15.96
N ASN A 65 6.81 -2.44 16.46
CA ASN A 65 5.42 -2.05 16.33
C ASN A 65 4.82 -1.40 17.59
N TYR A 66 5.52 -1.52 18.72
CA TYR A 66 5.09 -1.02 20.01
C TYR A 66 6.18 -0.18 20.66
N THR A 67 5.81 0.90 21.31
CA THR A 67 6.68 1.60 22.28
C THR A 67 6.98 0.69 23.46
N GLU A 68 7.98 1.05 24.29
CA GLU A 68 8.27 0.29 25.51
C GLU A 68 7.10 0.29 26.49
N GLU A 69 6.38 1.39 26.56
CA GLU A 69 5.20 1.56 27.42
C GLU A 69 4.03 0.69 26.93
N GLU A 70 3.73 0.73 25.65
CA GLU A 70 2.69 -0.13 25.03
C GLU A 70 3.00 -1.62 25.24
N ARG A 71 4.26 -2.04 25.04
CA ARG A 71 4.66 -3.44 25.27
C ARG A 71 4.52 -3.87 26.72
N ALA A 72 4.84 -2.97 27.65
CA ALA A 72 4.69 -3.25 29.08
C ALA A 72 3.22 -3.35 29.50
N ALA A 73 2.33 -2.69 28.76
CA ALA A 73 0.88 -2.74 28.99
C ALA A 73 0.22 -4.01 28.44
N LEU A 74 0.90 -4.75 27.54
CA LEU A 74 0.37 -6.02 27.02
C LEU A 74 0.21 -7.06 28.13
N ASP A 75 -0.88 -7.81 28.08
CA ASP A 75 -1.11 -8.97 28.95
C ASP A 75 -0.11 -10.08 28.60
N GLN A 76 0.85 -10.26 29.50
CA GLN A 76 1.99 -11.19 29.26
C GLN A 76 1.57 -12.67 29.27
N ASP A 77 0.50 -13.01 29.96
CA ASP A 77 0.00 -14.40 30.00
C ASP A 77 -0.78 -14.70 28.71
N LEU A 78 -1.58 -13.77 28.22
CA LEU A 78 -2.22 -13.88 26.93
C LEU A 78 -1.21 -13.92 25.78
N LEU A 79 -0.13 -13.10 25.86
CA LEU A 79 0.95 -13.13 24.88
C LEU A 79 1.65 -14.51 24.84
N LYS A 80 1.92 -15.12 26.00
CA LYS A 80 2.47 -16.48 26.08
C LYS A 80 1.50 -17.50 25.51
N ALA A 81 0.21 -17.36 25.79
CA ALA A 81 -0.82 -18.24 25.24
C ALA A 81 -0.88 -18.16 23.70
N LEU A 82 -0.80 -16.94 23.13
CA LEU A 82 -0.74 -16.74 21.69
C LEU A 82 0.47 -17.47 21.08
N ILE A 83 1.66 -17.28 21.66
CA ILE A 83 2.89 -17.95 21.19
C ILE A 83 2.77 -19.48 21.31
N ALA A 84 2.21 -19.97 22.42
CA ALA A 84 2.05 -21.40 22.65
C ALA A 84 1.02 -22.06 21.70
N ALA A 85 0.08 -21.28 21.16
CA ALA A 85 -0.93 -21.75 20.22
C ALA A 85 -0.41 -21.82 18.76
N VAL A 86 0.79 -21.33 18.47
CA VAL A 86 1.39 -21.39 17.13
C VAL A 86 1.68 -22.85 16.76
N PRO A 87 1.16 -23.36 15.62
CA PRO A 87 1.38 -24.74 15.20
C PRO A 87 2.84 -25.01 14.84
N GLU A 88 3.23 -26.28 14.96
CA GLU A 88 4.58 -26.71 14.49
C GLU A 88 4.76 -26.40 12.99
N GLY A 89 5.92 -25.87 12.64
CA GLY A 89 6.24 -25.47 11.27
C GLY A 89 5.77 -24.07 10.87
N TRP A 90 5.07 -23.37 11.76
CA TRP A 90 4.61 -21.98 11.56
C TRP A 90 5.26 -21.03 12.58
N HIS A 91 5.23 -19.74 12.30
CA HIS A 91 5.65 -18.71 13.24
C HIS A 91 4.70 -17.50 13.19
N ALA A 92 4.62 -16.78 14.29
CA ALA A 92 3.75 -15.61 14.46
C ALA A 92 4.47 -14.34 13.95
N CYS A 93 3.98 -13.76 12.87
CA CYS A 93 4.69 -12.73 12.14
C CYS A 93 4.85 -11.42 12.93
N ALA A 94 3.82 -10.96 13.65
CA ALA A 94 3.92 -9.75 14.45
C ALA A 94 4.69 -9.96 15.75
N VAL A 95 4.51 -11.10 16.42
CA VAL A 95 5.17 -11.38 17.70
C VAL A 95 6.63 -11.78 17.51
N GLN A 96 6.95 -12.58 16.47
CA GLN A 96 8.27 -13.13 16.25
C GLN A 96 9.14 -12.30 15.30
N GLY A 97 8.60 -11.23 14.70
CA GLY A 97 9.44 -10.20 14.13
C GLY A 97 9.55 -10.11 12.63
N ASP A 98 8.75 -10.83 11.87
CA ASP A 98 8.82 -10.77 10.41
C ASP A 98 8.07 -9.59 9.81
N LEU A 99 7.08 -9.05 10.52
CA LEU A 99 6.35 -7.86 10.10
C LEU A 99 7.05 -6.57 10.52
N THR A 100 7.15 -5.65 9.59
CA THR A 100 7.65 -4.30 9.88
C THR A 100 6.60 -3.46 10.59
N TRP A 101 5.30 -3.69 10.28
CA TRP A 101 4.16 -3.02 10.88
C TRP A 101 3.00 -3.98 11.13
N GLY A 102 2.53 -4.03 12.34
CA GLY A 102 1.38 -4.84 12.77
C GLY A 102 1.29 -4.89 14.28
N LYS A 103 0.09 -4.72 14.82
CA LYS A 103 -0.21 -4.87 16.25
C LYS A 103 -1.09 -6.09 16.45
N ILE A 104 -0.89 -6.79 17.56
CA ILE A 104 -1.65 -7.99 17.94
C ILE A 104 -2.91 -7.66 18.74
N ASP A 105 -3.06 -6.41 19.14
CA ASP A 105 -4.23 -5.86 19.84
C ASP A 105 -4.92 -4.80 19.00
N SER A 106 -6.20 -4.63 19.21
CA SER A 106 -7.04 -3.63 18.53
C SER A 106 -8.19 -3.23 19.43
N GLU A 107 -8.51 -1.93 19.47
CA GLU A 107 -9.65 -1.40 20.24
C GLU A 107 -10.97 -1.55 19.47
N ASP A 108 -10.93 -1.56 18.15
CA ASP A 108 -12.09 -1.59 17.26
C ASP A 108 -12.27 -2.93 16.53
N GLY A 109 -11.45 -3.94 16.85
CA GLY A 109 -11.47 -5.24 16.19
C GLY A 109 -10.89 -5.23 14.78
N CYS A 110 -10.21 -4.14 14.38
CA CYS A 110 -9.57 -4.02 13.07
C CYS A 110 -8.04 -4.09 13.22
N PHE A 111 -7.44 -5.10 12.59
CA PHE A 111 -5.99 -5.35 12.64
C PHE A 111 -5.37 -5.03 11.30
N PHE A 112 -4.28 -4.27 11.31
CA PHE A 112 -3.52 -3.91 10.12
C PHE A 112 -2.12 -4.50 10.17
N PHE A 113 -1.79 -5.30 9.17
CA PHE A 113 -0.46 -5.85 8.95
C PHE A 113 0.07 -5.30 7.64
N ASP A 114 1.30 -4.80 7.63
CA ASP A 114 1.86 -4.10 6.48
C ASP A 114 3.32 -4.49 6.21
N TYR A 115 3.80 -4.25 5.01
CA TYR A 115 5.12 -4.50 4.42
C TYR A 115 5.44 -5.98 4.20
N SER A 116 5.88 -6.72 5.20
CA SER A 116 6.32 -8.12 5.05
C SER A 116 5.18 -9.13 5.20
N VAL A 117 3.97 -8.76 4.78
CA VAL A 117 2.81 -9.66 4.87
C VAL A 117 3.02 -10.86 3.94
N PRO A 118 2.96 -12.09 4.45
CA PRO A 118 3.20 -13.30 3.67
C PRO A 118 2.18 -13.52 2.55
N GLY A 119 2.58 -14.23 1.51
CA GLY A 119 1.69 -14.61 0.40
C GLY A 119 0.69 -15.69 0.79
N VAL A 120 1.13 -16.62 1.64
CA VAL A 120 0.28 -17.64 2.28
C VAL A 120 0.37 -17.44 3.78
N TYR A 121 -0.77 -17.37 4.43
CA TYR A 121 -0.86 -17.06 5.86
C TYR A 121 -2.01 -17.83 6.52
N ARG A 122 -1.96 -17.91 7.85
CA ARG A 122 -3.09 -18.31 8.70
C ARG A 122 -3.39 -17.19 9.70
N VAL A 123 -4.62 -17.10 10.15
CA VAL A 123 -5.03 -16.19 11.22
C VAL A 123 -5.09 -16.97 12.51
N LEU A 124 -4.38 -16.53 13.53
CA LEU A 124 -4.41 -17.05 14.88
C LEU A 124 -4.96 -15.98 15.81
N MET A 125 -5.99 -16.33 16.57
CA MET A 125 -6.55 -15.48 17.61
C MET A 125 -6.68 -16.27 18.90
N VAL A 126 -6.31 -15.66 20.03
CA VAL A 126 -6.38 -16.28 21.37
C VAL A 126 -7.04 -15.30 22.33
N THR A 127 -7.99 -15.78 23.10
CA THR A 127 -8.70 -15.00 24.12
C THR A 127 -8.05 -15.17 25.50
N LYS A 128 -8.41 -14.29 26.42
CA LYS A 128 -7.90 -14.35 27.80
C LYS A 128 -8.38 -15.60 28.55
N SER A 129 -9.55 -16.13 28.23
CA SER A 129 -10.06 -17.41 28.76
C SER A 129 -9.33 -18.64 28.23
N GLY A 130 -8.50 -18.46 27.16
CA GLY A 130 -7.75 -19.55 26.50
C GLY A 130 -8.48 -20.16 25.30
N GLU A 131 -9.59 -19.61 24.85
CA GLU A 131 -10.19 -20.01 23.59
C GLU A 131 -9.28 -19.60 22.43
N THR A 132 -9.18 -20.48 21.43
CA THR A 132 -8.24 -20.29 20.31
C THR A 132 -8.96 -20.51 19.00
N PHE A 133 -8.77 -19.58 18.08
CA PHE A 133 -9.16 -19.72 16.68
C PHE A 133 -7.90 -19.82 15.81
N LEU A 134 -7.88 -20.77 14.89
CA LEU A 134 -6.83 -20.94 13.90
C LEU A 134 -7.46 -21.23 12.54
N SER A 135 -7.22 -20.34 11.57
CA SER A 135 -7.75 -20.55 10.21
C SER A 135 -7.02 -21.66 9.47
N GLU A 136 -7.62 -22.18 8.41
CA GLU A 136 -6.88 -22.89 7.37
C GLU A 136 -5.88 -21.94 6.67
N PRO A 137 -4.85 -22.47 5.97
CA PRO A 137 -3.96 -21.66 5.16
C PRO A 137 -4.74 -20.90 4.09
N MET A 138 -4.50 -19.61 3.99
CA MET A 138 -5.13 -18.69 3.05
C MET A 138 -4.08 -18.09 2.14
N GLU A 139 -4.39 -17.96 0.86
CA GLU A 139 -3.50 -17.32 -0.12
C GLU A 139 -3.95 -15.88 -0.35
N ARG A 140 -3.02 -14.94 -0.22
CA ARG A 140 -3.25 -13.54 -0.52
C ARG A 140 -3.17 -13.30 -2.03
N GLN A 141 -4.31 -13.00 -2.65
CA GLN A 141 -4.42 -12.80 -4.11
C GLN A 141 -4.46 -11.33 -4.52
N VAL A 142 -4.53 -10.42 -3.58
CA VAL A 142 -4.51 -8.96 -3.81
C VAL A 142 -3.38 -8.37 -2.98
N LEU A 143 -2.67 -7.38 -3.52
CA LEU A 143 -1.55 -6.75 -2.81
C LEU A 143 -2.00 -6.13 -1.48
N GLN A 144 -3.12 -5.42 -1.52
CA GLN A 144 -3.79 -4.87 -0.35
C GLN A 144 -5.06 -5.69 -0.13
N SER A 145 -5.01 -6.64 0.79
CA SER A 145 -6.06 -7.62 1.06
C SER A 145 -6.84 -7.24 2.31
N SER A 146 -8.09 -7.68 2.38
CA SER A 146 -8.87 -7.69 3.61
C SER A 146 -9.53 -9.05 3.80
N VAL A 147 -9.76 -9.43 5.05
CA VAL A 147 -10.54 -10.60 5.42
C VAL A 147 -11.37 -10.29 6.65
N THR A 148 -12.52 -10.95 6.76
CA THR A 148 -13.38 -10.88 7.94
C THR A 148 -13.29 -12.19 8.70
N LEU A 149 -12.94 -12.12 9.97
CA LEU A 149 -13.01 -13.23 10.92
C LEU A 149 -14.31 -13.08 11.69
N ASP A 150 -15.26 -13.97 11.46
CA ASP A 150 -16.44 -14.10 12.31
C ASP A 150 -16.12 -15.07 13.45
N TRP A 151 -15.94 -14.51 14.65
CA TRP A 151 -15.59 -15.30 15.83
C TRP A 151 -16.69 -16.28 16.23
N ALA A 152 -17.94 -15.84 16.21
CA ALA A 152 -19.05 -16.67 16.61
C ALA A 152 -19.30 -17.83 15.64
N ALA A 153 -19.09 -17.61 14.34
CA ALA A 153 -19.17 -18.64 13.32
C ALA A 153 -17.90 -19.50 13.22
N GLY A 154 -16.76 -19.04 13.74
CA GLY A 154 -15.47 -19.70 13.62
C GLY A 154 -14.97 -19.75 12.17
N THR A 155 -15.22 -18.70 11.39
CA THR A 155 -14.85 -18.65 9.96
C THR A 155 -14.04 -17.41 9.64
N VAL A 156 -13.15 -17.53 8.63
CA VAL A 156 -12.48 -16.38 8.00
C VAL A 156 -12.87 -16.35 6.53
N GLU A 157 -13.37 -15.22 6.09
CA GLU A 157 -13.82 -15.03 4.73
C GLU A 157 -13.07 -13.87 4.07
N ALA A 158 -12.60 -14.09 2.84
CA ALA A 158 -12.07 -13.04 1.98
C ALA A 158 -13.20 -12.50 1.08
N PRO A 159 -13.26 -11.18 0.85
CA PRO A 159 -14.21 -10.63 -0.10
C PRO A 159 -13.91 -11.15 -1.51
N PRO A 160 -14.89 -11.16 -2.41
CA PRO A 160 -14.66 -11.54 -3.80
C PRO A 160 -13.54 -10.72 -4.41
N LEU A 161 -12.62 -11.35 -5.14
CA LEU A 161 -11.42 -10.73 -5.73
C LEU A 161 -11.68 -9.41 -6.46
N TRP A 162 -12.77 -9.33 -7.19
CA TRP A 162 -13.12 -8.13 -7.93
C TRP A 162 -13.33 -6.91 -7.02
N ARG A 163 -13.82 -7.10 -5.77
CA ARG A 163 -13.97 -6.01 -4.80
C ARG A 163 -12.61 -5.47 -4.37
N GLY A 164 -11.66 -6.34 -4.05
CA GLY A 164 -10.30 -5.93 -3.70
C GLY A 164 -9.62 -5.15 -4.82
N TYR A 165 -9.72 -5.64 -6.07
CA TYR A 165 -9.15 -4.92 -7.22
C TYR A 165 -9.90 -3.63 -7.53
N ALA A 166 -11.23 -3.60 -7.41
CA ALA A 166 -12.02 -2.37 -7.57
C ALA A 166 -11.65 -1.34 -6.49
N ALA A 167 -11.53 -1.76 -5.25
CA ALA A 167 -11.09 -0.90 -4.14
C ALA A 167 -9.69 -0.33 -4.41
N GLN A 168 -8.74 -1.16 -4.78
CA GLN A 168 -7.38 -0.74 -5.13
C GLN A 168 -7.37 0.23 -6.33
N PHE A 169 -8.15 -0.05 -7.37
CA PHE A 169 -8.30 0.86 -8.50
C PHE A 169 -8.86 2.21 -8.09
N LEU A 170 -9.97 2.23 -7.34
CA LEU A 170 -10.61 3.46 -6.91
C LEU A 170 -9.73 4.27 -5.95
N ALA A 171 -9.01 3.61 -5.05
CA ALA A 171 -8.12 4.26 -4.10
C ALA A 171 -6.96 5.00 -4.78
N THR A 172 -6.51 4.54 -5.95
CA THR A 172 -5.47 5.22 -6.73
C THR A 172 -6.05 6.17 -7.77
N PHE A 173 -7.11 5.76 -8.46
CA PHE A 173 -7.71 6.49 -9.58
C PHE A 173 -8.38 7.80 -9.16
N LEU A 174 -9.15 7.80 -8.07
CA LEU A 174 -9.89 9.00 -7.65
C LEU A 174 -8.97 10.15 -7.21
N PRO A 175 -7.94 9.94 -6.38
CA PRO A 175 -6.97 10.99 -6.06
C PRO A 175 -6.22 11.49 -7.29
N THR A 176 -5.80 10.59 -8.18
CA THR A 176 -5.12 10.95 -9.44
C THR A 176 -6.02 11.86 -10.29
N LEU A 177 -7.28 11.48 -10.51
CA LEU A 177 -8.23 12.32 -11.24
C LEU A 177 -8.43 13.69 -10.59
N ALA A 178 -8.55 13.74 -9.28
CA ALA A 178 -8.75 15.01 -8.56
C ALA A 178 -7.54 15.94 -8.74
N LEU A 179 -6.34 15.41 -8.55
CA LEU A 179 -5.10 16.18 -8.65
C LEU A 179 -4.81 16.61 -10.08
N GLU A 180 -4.86 15.70 -11.03
CA GLU A 180 -4.59 16.01 -12.44
C GLU A 180 -5.67 16.90 -13.03
N GLY A 181 -6.95 16.71 -12.62
CA GLY A 181 -8.06 17.60 -12.99
C GLY A 181 -7.84 19.02 -12.46
N LEU A 182 -7.33 19.18 -11.25
CA LEU A 182 -6.93 20.47 -10.71
C LEU A 182 -5.81 21.11 -11.54
N ILE A 183 -4.80 20.35 -11.92
CA ILE A 183 -3.72 20.81 -12.80
C ILE A 183 -4.27 21.21 -14.19
N LEU A 184 -5.25 20.45 -14.72
CA LEU A 184 -5.93 20.78 -15.98
C LEU A 184 -6.60 22.17 -15.92
N LEU A 185 -7.26 22.48 -14.79
CA LEU A 185 -7.85 23.79 -14.52
C LEU A 185 -6.77 24.88 -14.41
N LEU A 186 -5.69 24.64 -13.68
CA LEU A 186 -4.58 25.59 -13.52
C LEU A 186 -3.90 25.92 -14.85
N PHE A 187 -3.77 24.92 -15.72
CA PHE A 187 -3.28 25.12 -17.09
C PHE A 187 -4.30 25.78 -18.00
N ARG A 188 -5.54 26.02 -17.54
CA ARG A 188 -6.66 26.57 -18.33
C ARG A 188 -6.93 25.76 -19.61
N LEU A 189 -6.85 24.45 -19.49
CA LEU A 189 -7.12 23.51 -20.57
C LEU A 189 -8.52 22.88 -20.43
N TRP A 190 -9.30 23.34 -19.45
CA TRP A 190 -10.64 22.82 -19.21
C TRP A 190 -11.60 23.20 -20.33
N SER A 191 -12.04 22.23 -21.07
CA SER A 191 -13.18 22.25 -22.00
C SER A 191 -13.86 20.90 -21.94
N LYS A 192 -15.12 20.79 -22.33
CA LYS A 192 -15.86 19.51 -22.32
C LYS A 192 -15.09 18.41 -23.05
N ARG A 193 -14.48 18.72 -24.19
CA ARG A 193 -13.69 17.78 -24.97
C ARG A 193 -12.40 17.39 -24.26
N ASN A 194 -11.63 18.36 -23.79
CA ASN A 194 -10.36 18.08 -23.12
C ASN A 194 -10.59 17.30 -21.81
N ALA A 195 -11.65 17.62 -21.06
CA ALA A 195 -12.04 16.88 -19.86
C ALA A 195 -12.42 15.43 -20.17
N LEU A 196 -13.14 15.18 -21.29
CA LEU A 196 -13.44 13.82 -21.76
C LEU A 196 -12.17 13.05 -22.15
N VAL A 197 -11.27 13.70 -22.89
CA VAL A 197 -9.98 13.08 -23.29
C VAL A 197 -9.14 12.78 -22.05
N PHE A 198 -9.07 13.71 -21.10
CA PHE A 198 -8.40 13.55 -19.82
C PHE A 198 -8.95 12.34 -19.05
N LEU A 199 -10.27 12.29 -18.87
CA LEU A 199 -10.92 11.17 -18.16
C LEU A 199 -10.68 9.83 -18.87
N ALA A 200 -10.82 9.79 -20.19
CA ALA A 200 -10.62 8.56 -20.96
C ALA A 200 -9.15 8.10 -20.93
N ALA A 201 -8.20 9.03 -21.07
CA ALA A 201 -6.77 8.68 -20.99
C ALA A 201 -6.43 8.07 -19.62
N ASN A 202 -6.78 8.74 -18.53
CA ASN A 202 -6.56 8.23 -17.18
C ASN A 202 -7.25 6.89 -16.93
N LEU A 203 -8.50 6.71 -17.39
CA LEU A 203 -9.21 5.45 -17.24
C LEU A 203 -8.48 4.30 -17.95
N VAL A 204 -7.97 4.54 -19.16
CA VAL A 204 -7.26 3.54 -19.94
C VAL A 204 -5.88 3.23 -19.34
N THR A 205 -5.12 4.25 -18.94
CA THR A 205 -3.77 4.06 -18.42
C THR A 205 -3.79 3.43 -17.03
N GLN A 206 -4.58 3.95 -16.11
CA GLN A 206 -4.71 3.42 -14.75
C GLN A 206 -5.44 2.06 -14.73
N GLY A 207 -6.48 1.91 -15.53
CA GLY A 207 -7.17 0.63 -15.70
C GLY A 207 -6.25 -0.43 -16.30
N GLY A 208 -5.45 -0.07 -17.27
CA GLY A 208 -4.43 -0.94 -17.87
C GLY A 208 -3.36 -1.37 -16.87
N LEU A 209 -2.86 -0.41 -16.06
CA LEU A 209 -1.89 -0.69 -14.99
C LEU A 209 -2.48 -1.63 -13.95
N THR A 210 -3.68 -1.34 -13.45
CA THR A 210 -4.37 -2.17 -12.46
C THR A 210 -4.60 -3.59 -12.99
N LEU A 211 -5.08 -3.72 -14.22
CA LEU A 211 -5.29 -5.03 -14.85
C LEU A 211 -3.97 -5.80 -14.99
N TRP A 212 -2.90 -5.13 -15.43
CA TRP A 212 -1.59 -5.75 -15.56
C TRP A 212 -1.05 -6.23 -14.21
N MET A 213 -1.15 -5.40 -13.17
CA MET A 213 -0.75 -5.78 -11.81
C MET A 213 -1.60 -6.94 -11.28
N SER A 214 -2.93 -6.89 -11.48
CA SER A 214 -3.85 -7.94 -11.04
C SER A 214 -3.51 -9.29 -11.67
N VAL A 215 -3.33 -9.33 -12.99
CA VAL A 215 -2.96 -10.56 -13.71
C VAL A 215 -1.62 -11.11 -13.21
N ARG A 216 -0.67 -10.24 -12.91
CA ARG A 216 0.61 -10.67 -12.34
C ARG A 216 0.47 -11.24 -10.94
N THR A 217 -0.25 -10.55 -10.07
CA THR A 217 -0.48 -10.98 -8.68
C THR A 217 -1.16 -12.36 -8.64
N VAL A 218 -2.17 -12.57 -9.48
CA VAL A 218 -2.86 -13.86 -9.56
C VAL A 218 -1.95 -14.98 -10.12
N ARG A 219 -1.06 -14.66 -11.07
CA ARG A 219 -0.20 -15.68 -11.71
C ARG A 219 1.04 -16.06 -10.91
N TRP A 220 1.64 -15.09 -10.22
CA TRP A 220 2.95 -15.25 -9.59
C TRP A 220 2.97 -14.93 -8.10
N GLY A 221 1.78 -14.64 -7.53
CA GLY A 221 1.64 -14.26 -6.13
C GLY A 221 2.08 -12.81 -5.86
N THR A 222 1.76 -12.35 -4.67
CA THR A 222 2.12 -10.99 -4.23
C THR A 222 3.61 -10.79 -4.05
N GLN A 223 4.35 -11.86 -3.73
CA GLN A 223 5.81 -11.82 -3.54
C GLN A 223 6.58 -11.44 -4.82
N ASP A 224 6.04 -11.71 -6.03
CA ASP A 224 6.70 -11.30 -7.27
C ASP A 224 6.84 -9.78 -7.40
N ILE A 225 5.97 -9.02 -6.76
CA ILE A 225 6.03 -7.55 -6.72
C ILE A 225 7.02 -7.09 -5.65
N VAL A 226 7.11 -7.79 -4.51
CA VAL A 226 7.91 -7.41 -3.34
C VAL A 226 9.35 -7.88 -3.43
N MET A 227 9.60 -9.09 -3.93
CA MET A 227 10.94 -9.70 -3.91
C MET A 227 12.00 -8.98 -4.75
N TYR A 228 11.61 -8.12 -5.69
CA TYR A 228 12.59 -7.38 -6.50
C TYR A 228 13.24 -6.22 -5.77
N THR A 229 12.66 -5.73 -4.68
CA THR A 229 13.24 -4.64 -3.90
C THR A 229 14.42 -5.09 -3.03
N SER A 230 14.48 -6.35 -2.63
CA SER A 230 15.49 -6.88 -1.72
C SER A 230 16.79 -7.38 -2.41
N LYS A 231 16.83 -7.47 -3.74
CA LYS A 231 17.97 -8.04 -4.49
C LYS A 231 18.96 -7.03 -5.05
N PHE A 232 18.71 -5.73 -4.90
CA PHE A 232 19.71 -4.73 -5.26
C PHE A 232 20.67 -4.49 -4.09
N PRO A 233 21.99 -4.66 -4.29
CA PRO A 233 22.95 -4.33 -3.25
C PRO A 233 22.82 -2.84 -2.91
N PRO A 234 23.00 -2.45 -1.64
CA PRO A 234 22.97 -1.05 -1.24
C PRO A 234 24.06 -0.30 -2.00
N LEU A 235 23.68 0.49 -2.97
CA LEU A 235 24.56 1.41 -3.63
C LEU A 235 25.02 2.44 -2.59
N VAL A 236 26.34 2.51 -2.46
CA VAL A 236 27.15 3.35 -1.60
C VAL A 236 26.48 4.66 -1.15
N ARG A 237 26.49 4.92 0.15
CA ARG A 237 26.08 6.15 0.82
C ARG A 237 26.64 7.39 0.16
N ILE A 238 25.81 8.11 -0.51
CA ILE A 238 26.06 9.48 -0.92
C ILE A 238 25.14 10.41 -0.08
N GLN A 239 25.67 11.42 0.62
CA GLN A 239 24.94 12.23 1.63
C GLN A 239 24.28 13.49 1.02
N SER A 240 23.61 13.39 -0.11
CA SER A 240 22.97 14.51 -0.80
C SER A 240 21.47 14.26 -1.06
N PHE A 241 20.74 15.34 -1.37
CA PHE A 241 19.33 15.29 -1.80
C PHE A 241 19.08 14.28 -2.95
N LEU A 242 20.06 14.15 -3.85
CA LEU A 242 20.00 13.19 -4.96
C LEU A 242 20.04 11.74 -4.45
N GLU A 243 20.65 11.48 -3.31
CA GLU A 243 20.72 10.15 -2.68
C GLU A 243 19.44 9.76 -2.01
N GLN A 244 18.80 10.70 -1.32
CA GLN A 244 17.48 10.44 -0.74
C GLN A 244 16.47 10.17 -1.85
N PHE A 245 16.59 10.87 -2.98
CA PHE A 245 15.76 10.63 -4.16
C PHE A 245 16.09 9.29 -4.84
N LEU A 246 17.37 8.91 -4.95
CA LEU A 246 17.80 7.63 -5.51
C LEU A 246 17.51 6.47 -4.54
N TYR A 247 17.64 6.69 -3.23
CA TYR A 247 17.25 5.72 -2.21
C TYR A 247 15.73 5.48 -2.24
N ALA A 248 14.95 6.54 -2.42
CA ALA A 248 13.51 6.41 -2.67
C ALA A 248 13.22 5.64 -3.97
N ALA A 249 14.03 5.83 -5.01
CA ALA A 249 13.91 5.10 -6.27
C ALA A 249 14.28 3.60 -6.14
N ASP A 250 15.14 3.23 -5.20
CA ASP A 250 15.47 1.82 -4.90
C ASP A 250 14.28 1.04 -4.30
N TRP A 251 13.37 1.74 -3.62
CA TRP A 251 12.13 1.17 -3.07
C TRP A 251 10.96 1.17 -4.06
N ILE A 252 11.06 1.91 -5.16
CA ILE A 252 10.11 1.78 -6.25
C ILE A 252 10.37 0.44 -6.91
N SER A 253 9.37 -0.45 -6.90
CA SER A 253 9.46 -1.68 -7.67
C SER A 253 10.05 -1.37 -9.04
N PRO A 254 11.18 -1.98 -9.46
CA PRO A 254 11.82 -1.71 -10.75
C PRO A 254 10.90 -1.94 -11.95
N ARG A 255 9.67 -2.41 -11.70
CA ARG A 255 8.60 -2.60 -12.69
C ARG A 255 7.58 -1.48 -12.67
N LEU A 256 7.32 -0.85 -11.52
CA LEU A 256 6.36 0.27 -11.43
C LEU A 256 6.93 1.53 -12.09
N LEU A 257 8.18 1.87 -11.84
CA LEU A 257 8.79 3.05 -12.46
C LEU A 257 8.78 3.03 -14.01
N PRO A 258 9.15 1.92 -14.69
CA PRO A 258 8.96 1.83 -16.12
C PRO A 258 7.50 1.95 -16.57
N ALA A 259 6.55 1.39 -15.80
CA ALA A 259 5.13 1.50 -16.11
C ALA A 259 4.64 2.95 -16.01
N GLU A 260 5.03 3.68 -14.96
CA GLU A 260 4.73 5.11 -14.80
C GLU A 260 5.34 5.96 -15.92
N ILE A 261 6.55 5.66 -16.36
CA ILE A 261 7.17 6.34 -17.51
C ILE A 261 6.36 6.06 -18.78
N VAL A 262 5.92 4.83 -19.01
CA VAL A 262 5.08 4.47 -20.16
C VAL A 262 3.74 5.19 -20.11
N ILE A 263 3.10 5.28 -18.94
CA ILE A 263 1.86 6.03 -18.72
C ILE A 263 2.07 7.50 -19.05
N LEU A 264 3.07 8.14 -18.45
CA LEU A 264 3.40 9.54 -18.73
C LEU A 264 3.60 9.81 -20.24
N LEU A 265 4.35 8.96 -20.93
CA LEU A 265 4.59 9.11 -22.36
C LEU A 265 3.30 8.89 -23.18
N ALA A 266 2.50 7.89 -22.83
CA ALA A 266 1.24 7.62 -23.51
C ALA A 266 0.26 8.79 -23.35
N GLU A 267 0.10 9.31 -22.14
CA GLU A 267 -0.76 10.45 -21.85
C GLU A 267 -0.26 11.74 -22.51
N ALA A 268 1.04 12.00 -22.48
CA ALA A 268 1.60 13.15 -23.15
C ALA A 268 1.32 13.11 -24.67
N ILE A 269 1.48 11.94 -25.32
CA ILE A 269 1.17 11.74 -26.72
C ILE A 269 -0.33 11.94 -26.98
N LEU A 270 -1.20 11.31 -26.17
CA LEU A 270 -2.65 11.44 -26.30
C LEU A 270 -3.11 12.89 -26.15
N TYR A 271 -2.62 13.60 -25.15
CA TYR A 271 -2.99 14.99 -24.93
C TYR A 271 -2.45 15.91 -26.03
N MET A 272 -1.24 15.71 -26.54
CA MET A 272 -0.71 16.45 -27.69
C MET A 272 -1.53 16.27 -28.97
N TRP A 273 -2.20 15.13 -29.14
CA TRP A 273 -2.97 14.82 -30.33
C TRP A 273 -4.44 15.20 -30.20
N LEU A 274 -5.03 15.00 -29.02
CA LEU A 274 -6.47 15.05 -28.83
C LEU A 274 -6.96 16.32 -28.17
N PHE A 275 -6.11 17.02 -27.39
CA PHE A 275 -6.48 18.31 -26.80
C PHE A 275 -6.65 19.36 -27.90
N ARG A 276 -7.69 20.17 -27.77
CA ARG A 276 -7.95 21.31 -28.63
C ARG A 276 -7.67 22.63 -27.92
N ASP A 277 -7.55 23.68 -28.69
CA ASP A 277 -7.37 25.06 -28.22
C ASP A 277 -6.11 25.29 -27.37
N CYS A 278 -5.09 24.43 -27.58
CA CYS A 278 -3.78 24.59 -26.95
C CYS A 278 -2.64 24.14 -27.88
N SER A 279 -1.43 24.65 -27.62
CA SER A 279 -0.25 24.16 -28.31
C SER A 279 0.18 22.80 -27.80
N LYS A 280 0.79 21.97 -28.66
CA LYS A 280 1.36 20.65 -28.29
C LYS A 280 2.34 20.75 -27.11
N LYS A 281 3.18 21.81 -27.08
CA LYS A 281 4.08 22.08 -25.95
C LYS A 281 3.34 22.29 -24.64
N ARG A 282 2.20 22.97 -24.65
CA ARG A 282 1.39 23.20 -23.45
C ARG A 282 0.70 21.91 -22.98
N ALA A 283 0.21 21.09 -23.90
CA ALA A 283 -0.34 19.78 -23.59
C ALA A 283 0.71 18.83 -22.99
N ALA A 284 1.92 18.78 -23.56
CA ALA A 284 3.03 17.99 -23.02
C ALA A 284 3.48 18.49 -21.64
N LEU A 285 3.58 19.80 -21.43
CA LEU A 285 3.90 20.36 -20.10
C LEU A 285 2.81 20.10 -19.07
N TYR A 286 1.55 20.09 -19.49
CA TYR A 286 0.44 19.67 -18.63
C TYR A 286 0.61 18.20 -18.23
N ALA A 287 0.80 17.28 -19.17
CA ALA A 287 0.99 15.87 -18.88
C ALA A 287 2.13 15.64 -17.87
N LEU A 288 3.29 16.27 -18.10
CA LEU A 288 4.43 16.16 -17.21
C LEU A 288 4.10 16.70 -15.80
N ALA A 289 3.48 17.89 -15.72
CA ALA A 289 3.16 18.49 -14.42
C ALA A 289 2.08 17.70 -13.68
N ALA A 290 1.05 17.21 -14.38
CA ALA A 290 -0.04 16.43 -13.82
C ALA A 290 0.47 15.10 -13.26
N ASN A 291 1.16 14.32 -14.08
CA ASN A 291 1.71 13.03 -13.64
C ASN A 291 2.75 13.17 -12.52
N LEU A 292 3.62 14.19 -12.57
CA LEU A 292 4.58 14.43 -11.48
C LEU A 292 3.85 14.81 -10.19
N CYS A 293 2.82 15.66 -10.24
CA CYS A 293 2.06 16.04 -9.05
C CYS A 293 1.23 14.87 -8.50
N SER A 294 0.55 14.10 -9.35
CA SER A 294 -0.23 12.94 -8.91
C SER A 294 0.67 11.87 -8.30
N PHE A 295 1.82 11.60 -8.89
CA PHE A 295 2.84 10.71 -8.36
C PHE A 295 3.31 11.16 -6.98
N LEU A 296 3.80 12.40 -6.83
CA LEU A 296 4.33 12.92 -5.56
C LEU A 296 3.27 12.99 -4.44
N LEU A 297 2.05 13.47 -4.76
CA LEU A 297 0.98 13.58 -3.78
C LEU A 297 0.29 12.23 -3.53
N GLY A 298 0.29 11.33 -4.51
CA GLY A 298 -0.19 9.97 -4.35
C GLY A 298 0.50 9.23 -3.21
N LEU A 299 1.78 9.52 -2.98
CA LEU A 299 2.56 8.96 -1.88
C LEU A 299 1.98 9.28 -0.49
N TYR A 300 1.45 10.49 -0.32
CA TYR A 300 0.85 10.93 0.94
C TYR A 300 -0.61 10.52 1.08
N LEU A 301 -1.31 10.40 -0.04
CA LEU A 301 -2.75 10.12 -0.05
C LEU A 301 -3.06 8.62 -0.11
N ALA A 302 -2.09 7.79 -0.48
CA ALA A 302 -2.32 6.37 -0.69
C ALA A 302 -2.88 5.67 0.56
N GLU A 303 -2.25 5.87 1.71
CA GLU A 303 -2.66 5.21 2.96
C GLU A 303 -4.03 5.71 3.47
N PRO A 304 -4.28 7.02 3.69
CA PRO A 304 -5.58 7.48 4.18
C PRO A 304 -6.73 7.19 3.22
N VAL A 305 -6.48 7.26 1.91
CA VAL A 305 -7.51 6.90 0.91
C VAL A 305 -7.76 5.41 0.93
N TRP A 306 -6.73 4.59 1.06
CA TRP A 306 -6.88 3.15 1.15
C TRP A 306 -7.69 2.74 2.40
N ARG A 307 -7.37 3.28 3.57
CA ARG A 307 -8.16 3.03 4.79
C ARG A 307 -9.63 3.39 4.59
N PHE A 308 -9.90 4.56 4.05
CA PHE A 308 -11.28 4.98 3.75
C PHE A 308 -12.00 4.02 2.79
N VAL A 309 -11.30 3.53 1.77
CA VAL A 309 -11.89 2.59 0.78
C VAL A 309 -12.14 1.22 1.41
N VAL A 310 -11.20 0.71 2.22
CA VAL A 310 -11.38 -0.55 2.97
C VAL A 310 -12.59 -0.46 3.90
N ASP A 311 -12.70 0.62 4.67
CA ASP A 311 -13.81 0.80 5.60
C ASP A 311 -15.17 0.94 4.91
N THR A 312 -15.16 1.34 3.63
CA THR A 312 -16.41 1.61 2.89
C THR A 312 -16.82 0.44 1.97
N MET A 313 -15.86 -0.32 1.44
CA MET A 313 -16.10 -1.27 0.35
C MET A 313 -15.77 -2.73 0.69
N LEU A 314 -14.93 -2.94 1.67
CA LEU A 314 -14.42 -4.25 2.08
C LEU A 314 -14.78 -4.57 3.52
#